data_2e053c5b543c9fb78721f563c8e253d0
#
_entry.id   2e053c5b543c9fb78721f563c8e253d0
#
_cell.length_a   1.000
_cell.length_b   1.000
_cell.length_c   1.000
_cell.angle_alpha   90.00
_cell.angle_beta   90.00
_cell.angle_gamma   90.00
#
_symmetry.space_group_name_H-M   'P 1'
#
loop_
_entity.id
_entity.type
_entity.pdbx_description
1 polymer ?
#
loop_
_entity_poly.entity_id
_entity_poly.type
_entity_poly.pdbx_seq_one_letter_code
_entity_poly.pdbx_strand_id
1 'polypeptide(L)'
;KPKLSKLSPLEGLKRLFSANALVEFAKSIVKVLAIGGLAVWFTNEAVRRIWTSSGFIPEHLPGYLTAAAVKLLIAAAILLVPIAIADILWRRFDWRRKQRMSQKDIKDEHKESEGSPEIRQKRARRRRELSQQRTITAVPLADVILTNPTHYSIALKYDPAQDMAPVCIAKGADHLARRIREVAAEHDIPMIENKPLTRMLYDEIDVDQVIPVAHWEIVAEIISFVFDLRNNKKRAAPQGSTLRTDPY
;
A
#
# COMPACT_ATOMS: atom_id res chain seq x y z
N LYS A 1 5.99 3.40 -29.37
CA LYS A 1 5.45 3.66 -30.73
C LYS A 1 5.05 5.14 -30.78
N PRO A 2 5.51 5.93 -31.78
CA PRO A 2 5.11 7.33 -31.93
C PRO A 2 3.61 7.38 -32.23
N LYS A 3 2.87 8.17 -31.44
CA LYS A 3 1.42 8.35 -31.64
C LYS A 3 1.22 9.40 -32.73
N LEU A 4 0.92 8.95 -33.96
CA LEU A 4 0.63 9.80 -35.13
C LEU A 4 -0.55 10.78 -34.88
N SER A 5 -1.43 10.49 -33.92
CA SER A 5 -2.50 11.41 -33.52
C SER A 5 -1.99 12.74 -32.93
N LYS A 6 -0.73 12.81 -32.44
CA LYS A 6 -0.12 14.06 -31.97
C LYS A 6 0.37 14.99 -33.06
N LEU A 7 0.38 14.54 -34.33
CA LEU A 7 0.79 15.29 -35.50
C LEU A 7 -0.39 15.90 -36.29
N SER A 8 -1.60 15.82 -35.75
CA SER A 8 -2.78 16.42 -36.38
C SER A 8 -2.69 17.93 -36.37
N PRO A 9 -2.70 18.62 -37.56
CA PRO A 9 -2.65 20.07 -37.64
C PRO A 9 -3.86 20.73 -36.96
N LEU A 10 -5.00 20.05 -36.92
CA LEU A 10 -6.21 20.52 -36.22
C LEU A 10 -6.03 20.61 -34.70
N GLU A 11 -5.33 19.64 -34.08
CA GLU A 11 -5.00 19.71 -32.66
C GLU A 11 -3.96 20.80 -32.34
N GLY A 12 -3.04 21.06 -33.27
CA GLY A 12 -2.10 22.17 -33.20
C GLY A 12 -2.83 23.53 -33.19
N LEU A 13 -3.76 23.74 -34.12
CA LEU A 13 -4.61 24.92 -34.15
C LEU A 13 -5.44 25.11 -32.88
N LYS A 14 -6.06 24.04 -32.37
CA LYS A 14 -6.83 24.09 -31.12
C LYS A 14 -5.97 24.45 -29.90
N ARG A 15 -4.68 24.11 -29.91
CA ARG A 15 -3.72 24.51 -28.86
C ARG A 15 -3.35 26.00 -28.97
N LEU A 16 -3.19 26.54 -30.18
CA LEU A 16 -2.95 27.96 -30.40
C LEU A 16 -4.11 28.85 -29.95
N PHE A 17 -5.34 28.37 -30.06
CA PHE A 17 -6.55 29.06 -29.60
C PHE A 17 -7.02 28.60 -28.19
N SER A 18 -6.15 27.98 -27.43
CA SER A 18 -6.47 27.65 -26.04
C SER A 18 -6.54 28.93 -25.18
N ALA A 19 -7.38 28.92 -24.14
CA ALA A 19 -7.54 30.06 -23.23
C ALA A 19 -6.18 30.56 -22.67
N ASN A 20 -5.27 29.60 -22.34
CA ASN A 20 -3.93 29.95 -21.87
C ASN A 20 -3.06 30.62 -22.94
N ALA A 21 -3.11 30.15 -24.19
CA ALA A 21 -2.37 30.75 -25.29
C ALA A 21 -2.89 32.17 -25.63
N LEU A 22 -4.21 32.37 -25.59
CA LEU A 22 -4.82 33.69 -25.75
C LEU A 22 -4.39 34.67 -24.66
N VAL A 23 -4.32 34.26 -23.41
CA VAL A 23 -3.82 35.10 -22.30
C VAL A 23 -2.35 35.43 -22.46
N GLU A 24 -1.50 34.50 -22.88
CA GLU A 24 -0.08 34.78 -23.13
C GLU A 24 0.10 35.69 -24.34
N PHE A 25 -0.70 35.50 -25.38
CA PHE A 25 -0.71 36.40 -26.56
C PHE A 25 -1.14 37.80 -26.16
N ALA A 26 -2.22 37.97 -25.40
CA ALA A 26 -2.67 39.28 -24.92
C ALA A 26 -1.60 39.99 -24.08
N LYS A 27 -0.92 39.27 -23.17
CA LYS A 27 0.22 39.83 -22.42
C LYS A 27 1.36 40.29 -23.32
N SER A 28 1.65 39.51 -24.37
CA SER A 28 2.70 39.88 -25.33
C SER A 28 2.34 41.15 -26.13
N ILE A 29 1.08 41.28 -26.56
CA ILE A 29 0.59 42.50 -27.21
C ILE A 29 0.72 43.69 -26.27
N VAL A 30 0.30 43.60 -25.03
CA VAL A 30 0.41 44.67 -24.04
C VAL A 30 1.86 45.09 -23.85
N LYS A 31 2.82 44.16 -23.79
CA LYS A 31 4.26 44.48 -23.70
C LYS A 31 4.75 45.22 -24.93
N VAL A 32 4.37 44.76 -26.12
CA VAL A 32 4.78 45.42 -27.39
C VAL A 32 4.21 46.83 -27.48
N LEU A 33 2.91 46.99 -27.11
CA LEU A 33 2.28 48.32 -27.12
C LEU A 33 2.90 49.27 -26.09
N ALA A 34 3.23 48.77 -24.89
CA ALA A 34 3.89 49.56 -23.86
C ALA A 34 5.29 50.04 -24.27
N ILE A 35 6.09 49.11 -24.82
CA ILE A 35 7.44 49.46 -25.33
C ILE A 35 7.34 50.42 -26.54
N GLY A 36 6.45 50.12 -27.50
CA GLY A 36 6.22 50.96 -28.67
C GLY A 36 5.74 52.38 -28.30
N GLY A 37 4.78 52.47 -27.38
CA GLY A 37 4.31 53.74 -26.85
C GLY A 37 5.42 54.55 -26.15
N LEU A 38 6.24 53.85 -25.34
CA LEU A 38 7.40 54.46 -24.69
C LEU A 38 8.42 54.94 -25.69
N ALA A 39 8.71 54.17 -26.74
CA ALA A 39 9.64 54.55 -27.81
C ALA A 39 9.13 55.79 -28.58
N VAL A 40 7.88 55.83 -28.96
CA VAL A 40 7.24 56.99 -29.62
C VAL A 40 7.29 58.21 -28.70
N TRP A 41 6.99 58.07 -27.42
CA TRP A 41 7.02 59.20 -26.48
C TRP A 41 8.44 59.77 -26.32
N PHE A 42 9.46 58.92 -26.14
CA PHE A 42 10.85 59.35 -26.02
C PHE A 42 11.39 60.00 -27.34
N THR A 43 11.00 59.38 -28.46
CA THR A 43 11.42 59.96 -29.80
C THR A 43 10.82 61.34 -30.02
N ASN A 44 9.53 61.52 -29.73
CA ASN A 44 8.88 62.83 -29.85
C ASN A 44 9.49 63.86 -28.92
N GLU A 45 9.83 63.49 -27.71
CA GLU A 45 10.46 64.33 -26.70
C GLU A 45 11.90 64.76 -27.18
N ALA A 46 12.67 63.82 -27.74
CA ALA A 46 13.97 64.05 -28.25
C ALA A 46 13.92 65.02 -29.47
N VAL A 47 12.97 64.75 -30.38
CA VAL A 47 12.76 65.66 -31.57
C VAL A 47 12.37 67.07 -31.14
N ARG A 48 11.42 67.20 -30.20
CA ARG A 48 11.01 68.49 -29.62
C ARG A 48 12.19 69.30 -29.09
N ARG A 49 13.05 68.63 -28.28
CA ARG A 49 14.21 69.25 -27.66
C ARG A 49 15.19 69.81 -28.76
N ILE A 50 15.42 69.02 -29.80
CA ILE A 50 16.27 69.45 -30.94
C ILE A 50 15.65 70.67 -31.62
N TRP A 51 14.34 70.71 -31.88
CA TRP A 51 13.65 71.81 -32.55
C TRP A 51 13.52 73.06 -31.69
N THR A 52 13.47 72.95 -30.39
CA THR A 52 13.31 74.10 -29.48
C THR A 52 14.66 74.69 -29.01
N SER A 53 15.77 73.99 -29.23
CA SER A 53 17.11 74.56 -28.91
C SER A 53 17.50 75.57 -29.90
N SER A 54 17.64 76.81 -29.46
CA SER A 54 17.97 78.00 -30.23
C SER A 54 19.43 78.04 -30.79
N GLY A 55 19.97 76.92 -31.17
CA GLY A 55 21.31 76.74 -31.66
C GLY A 55 21.61 75.29 -31.99
N PHE A 56 20.99 74.81 -33.07
CA PHE A 56 21.33 73.51 -33.61
C PHE A 56 22.75 73.44 -34.11
N ILE A 57 23.66 72.89 -33.34
CA ILE A 57 25.03 72.61 -33.71
C ILE A 57 25.13 71.17 -34.15
N PRO A 58 25.33 70.82 -35.43
CA PRO A 58 25.35 69.45 -35.94
C PRO A 58 26.37 68.54 -35.25
N GLU A 59 27.47 69.10 -34.76
CA GLU A 59 28.53 68.37 -34.04
C GLU A 59 28.05 67.72 -32.72
N HIS A 60 27.01 68.26 -32.11
CA HIS A 60 26.43 67.70 -30.86
C HIS A 60 25.33 66.65 -31.10
N LEU A 61 24.91 66.46 -32.35
CA LEU A 61 23.83 65.50 -32.67
C LEU A 61 24.10 64.05 -32.21
N PRO A 62 25.32 63.47 -32.40
CA PRO A 62 25.62 62.12 -31.90
C PRO A 62 25.48 62.02 -30.41
N GLY A 63 25.87 63.05 -29.64
CA GLY A 63 25.73 63.08 -28.20
C GLY A 63 24.27 63.12 -27.76
N TYR A 64 23.41 63.87 -28.44
CA TYR A 64 21.97 63.87 -28.16
C TYR A 64 21.31 62.54 -28.48
N LEU A 65 21.67 61.90 -29.59
CA LEU A 65 21.11 60.59 -29.96
C LEU A 65 21.54 59.49 -29.02
N THR A 66 22.79 59.42 -28.59
CA THR A 66 23.28 58.46 -27.64
C THR A 66 22.60 58.62 -26.26
N ALA A 67 22.48 59.91 -25.82
CA ALA A 67 21.78 60.17 -24.55
C ALA A 67 20.29 59.78 -24.62
N ALA A 68 19.62 60.04 -25.74
CA ALA A 68 18.22 59.59 -25.93
C ALA A 68 18.08 58.06 -25.97
N ALA A 69 18.98 57.37 -26.66
CA ALA A 69 19.02 55.95 -26.76
C ALA A 69 19.24 55.30 -25.35
N VAL A 70 20.20 55.80 -24.58
CA VAL A 70 20.46 55.32 -23.23
C VAL A 70 19.25 55.53 -22.32
N LYS A 71 18.60 56.71 -22.37
CA LYS A 71 17.37 56.96 -21.60
C LYS A 71 16.25 56.02 -22.00
N LEU A 72 16.06 55.76 -23.29
CA LEU A 72 15.05 54.79 -23.75
C LEU A 72 15.33 53.36 -23.25
N LEU A 73 16.60 52.92 -23.30
CA LEU A 73 16.99 51.60 -22.80
C LEU A 73 16.76 51.47 -21.30
N ILE A 74 17.10 52.48 -20.52
CA ILE A 74 16.86 52.49 -19.06
C ILE A 74 15.37 52.47 -18.78
N ALA A 75 14.56 53.28 -19.47
CA ALA A 75 13.12 53.32 -19.29
C ALA A 75 12.46 51.99 -19.69
N ALA A 76 12.92 51.38 -20.79
CA ALA A 76 12.48 50.06 -21.20
C ALA A 76 12.84 48.95 -20.14
N ALA A 77 14.06 49.03 -19.60
CA ALA A 77 14.47 48.11 -18.54
C ALA A 77 13.61 48.25 -17.25
N ILE A 78 13.37 49.51 -16.83
CA ILE A 78 12.51 49.81 -15.67
C ILE A 78 11.08 49.29 -15.87
N LEU A 79 10.55 49.32 -17.10
CA LEU A 79 9.24 48.80 -17.45
C LEU A 79 9.24 47.29 -17.54
N LEU A 80 10.22 46.68 -18.17
CA LEU A 80 10.23 45.23 -18.46
C LEU A 80 10.62 44.36 -17.26
N VAL A 81 11.53 44.83 -16.40
CA VAL A 81 11.99 44.03 -15.24
C VAL A 81 10.84 43.66 -14.29
N PRO A 82 9.98 44.58 -13.82
CA PRO A 82 8.84 44.21 -12.98
C PRO A 82 7.87 43.24 -13.67
N ILE A 83 7.64 43.44 -14.98
CA ILE A 83 6.77 42.56 -15.77
C ILE A 83 7.36 41.15 -15.84
N ALA A 84 8.66 41.01 -16.06
CA ALA A 84 9.36 39.73 -16.10
C ALA A 84 9.32 39.03 -14.73
N ILE A 85 9.54 39.79 -13.65
CA ILE A 85 9.41 39.26 -12.27
C ILE A 85 8.00 38.77 -12.02
N ALA A 86 6.99 39.55 -12.38
CA ALA A 86 5.58 39.15 -12.21
C ALA A 86 5.24 37.88 -13.01
N ASP A 87 5.73 37.74 -14.24
CA ASP A 87 5.56 36.55 -15.07
C ASP A 87 6.23 35.31 -14.45
N ILE A 88 7.44 35.45 -13.90
CA ILE A 88 8.15 34.35 -13.22
C ILE A 88 7.39 33.91 -11.98
N LEU A 89 6.93 34.87 -11.15
CA LEU A 89 6.15 34.57 -9.96
C LEU A 89 4.84 33.86 -10.29
N TRP A 90 4.14 34.33 -11.32
CA TRP A 90 2.90 33.72 -11.80
C TRP A 90 3.11 32.29 -12.30
N ARG A 91 4.12 32.07 -13.15
CA ARG A 91 4.47 30.71 -13.64
C ARG A 91 4.84 29.77 -12.50
N ARG A 92 5.61 30.27 -11.52
CA ARG A 92 5.97 29.48 -10.33
C ARG A 92 4.77 29.12 -9.46
N PHE A 93 3.81 30.05 -9.33
CA PHE A 93 2.56 29.80 -8.62
C PHE A 93 1.67 28.77 -9.34
N ASP A 94 1.49 28.93 -10.65
CA ASP A 94 0.69 28.00 -11.48
C ASP A 94 1.33 26.59 -11.50
N TRP A 95 2.64 26.53 -11.62
CA TRP A 95 3.38 25.27 -11.52
C TRP A 95 3.17 24.59 -10.17
N ARG A 96 3.30 25.30 -9.05
CA ARG A 96 3.03 24.77 -7.71
C ARG A 96 1.58 24.31 -7.56
N ARG A 97 0.64 25.05 -8.13
CA ARG A 97 -0.78 24.67 -8.10
C ARG A 97 -1.04 23.38 -8.87
N LYS A 98 -0.39 23.18 -10.01
CA LYS A 98 -0.49 21.97 -10.83
C LYS A 98 0.20 20.74 -10.18
N GLN A 99 1.19 20.97 -9.34
CA GLN A 99 1.89 19.90 -8.60
C GLN A 99 1.12 19.41 -7.35
N ARG A 100 0.10 20.12 -6.92
CA ARG A 100 -0.74 19.68 -5.80
C ARG A 100 -1.59 18.51 -6.26
N MET A 101 -1.38 17.35 -5.63
CA MET A 101 -2.20 16.18 -5.83
C MET A 101 -3.62 16.43 -5.30
N SER A 102 -4.61 15.95 -6.03
CA SER A 102 -5.99 15.93 -5.57
C SER A 102 -6.11 14.92 -4.41
N GLN A 103 -7.08 15.12 -3.52
CA GLN A 103 -7.39 14.14 -2.46
C GLN A 103 -7.74 12.76 -3.05
N LYS A 104 -8.25 12.73 -4.26
CA LYS A 104 -8.54 11.50 -4.99
C LYS A 104 -7.25 10.80 -5.42
N ASP A 105 -6.29 11.56 -5.96
CA ASP A 105 -5.01 11.01 -6.42
C ASP A 105 -4.22 10.41 -5.24
N ILE A 106 -4.24 11.08 -4.07
CA ILE A 106 -3.62 10.57 -2.84
C ILE A 106 -4.28 9.26 -2.40
N LYS A 107 -5.61 9.16 -2.46
CA LYS A 107 -6.33 7.94 -2.11
C LYS A 107 -6.06 6.81 -3.10
N ASP A 108 -5.95 7.13 -4.38
CA ASP A 108 -5.69 6.14 -5.41
C ASP A 108 -4.22 5.66 -5.35
N GLU A 109 -3.25 6.54 -5.08
CA GLU A 109 -1.86 6.18 -4.82
C GLU A 109 -1.71 5.32 -3.56
N HIS A 110 -2.45 5.65 -2.49
CA HIS A 110 -2.48 4.83 -1.27
C HIS A 110 -3.05 3.43 -1.52
N LYS A 111 -4.07 3.31 -2.38
CA LYS A 111 -4.61 2.01 -2.80
C LYS A 111 -3.64 1.23 -3.67
N GLU A 112 -2.87 1.89 -4.53
CA GLU A 112 -1.88 1.24 -5.38
C GLU A 112 -0.65 0.78 -4.59
N SER A 113 -0.17 1.58 -3.65
CA SER A 113 1.04 1.27 -2.86
C SER A 113 0.79 0.25 -1.74
N GLU A 114 -0.31 0.34 -1.01
CA GLU A 114 -0.64 -0.56 0.12
C GLU A 114 -1.59 -1.71 -0.24
N GLY A 115 -2.17 -1.68 -1.43
CA GLY A 115 -3.24 -2.56 -1.85
C GLY A 115 -4.60 -2.17 -1.25
N SER A 116 -5.68 -2.56 -1.92
CA SER A 116 -7.00 -2.27 -1.36
C SER A 116 -7.22 -3.04 -0.06
N PRO A 117 -7.87 -2.45 0.96
CA PRO A 117 -8.19 -3.15 2.23
C PRO A 117 -8.95 -4.46 2.00
N GLU A 118 -9.74 -4.54 0.92
CA GLU A 118 -10.44 -5.76 0.50
C GLU A 118 -9.49 -6.88 0.07
N ILE A 119 -8.43 -6.56 -0.67
CA ILE A 119 -7.41 -7.54 -1.08
C ILE A 119 -6.66 -8.04 0.15
N ARG A 120 -6.35 -7.15 1.10
CA ARG A 120 -5.68 -7.50 2.36
C ARG A 120 -6.53 -8.44 3.19
N GLN A 121 -7.84 -8.16 3.32
CA GLN A 121 -8.80 -9.04 3.99
C GLN A 121 -8.94 -10.39 3.27
N LYS A 122 -9.07 -10.42 1.95
CA LYS A 122 -9.14 -11.66 1.16
C LYS A 122 -7.88 -12.52 1.36
N ARG A 123 -6.70 -11.91 1.34
CA ARG A 123 -5.43 -12.62 1.58
C ARG A 123 -5.34 -13.17 3.01
N ALA A 124 -5.79 -12.41 4.02
CA ALA A 124 -5.81 -12.86 5.41
C ALA A 124 -6.80 -14.02 5.60
N ARG A 125 -8.00 -13.92 5.03
CA ARG A 125 -9.00 -14.98 5.02
C ARG A 125 -8.47 -16.26 4.36
N ARG A 126 -7.89 -16.13 3.16
CA ARG A 126 -7.33 -17.26 2.43
C ARG A 126 -6.19 -17.96 3.19
N ARG A 127 -5.33 -17.19 3.87
CA ARG A 127 -4.29 -17.77 4.74
C ARG A 127 -4.87 -18.58 5.89
N ARG A 128 -5.93 -18.07 6.55
CA ARG A 128 -6.63 -18.81 7.63
C ARG A 128 -7.26 -20.10 7.11
N GLU A 129 -7.95 -20.03 5.98
CA GLU A 129 -8.57 -21.21 5.34
C GLU A 129 -7.53 -22.27 4.99
N LEU A 130 -6.41 -21.89 4.39
CA LEU A 130 -5.32 -22.82 4.08
C LEU A 130 -4.67 -23.42 5.32
N SER A 131 -4.50 -22.65 6.40
CA SER A 131 -3.97 -23.14 7.67
C SER A 131 -4.92 -24.16 8.29
N GLN A 132 -6.22 -23.87 8.35
CA GLN A 132 -7.24 -24.80 8.83
C GLN A 132 -7.31 -26.08 8.01
N GLN A 133 -7.22 -25.96 6.68
CA GLN A 133 -7.22 -27.11 5.78
C GLN A 133 -6.01 -28.02 6.02
N ARG A 134 -4.81 -27.45 6.22
CA ARG A 134 -3.61 -28.22 6.58
C ARG A 134 -3.79 -28.97 7.90
N THR A 135 -4.33 -28.29 8.91
CA THR A 135 -4.62 -28.89 10.21
C THR A 135 -5.55 -30.11 10.07
N ILE A 136 -6.62 -29.98 9.31
CA ILE A 136 -7.58 -31.08 9.08
C ILE A 136 -6.95 -32.23 8.28
N THR A 137 -6.13 -31.92 7.28
CA THR A 137 -5.45 -32.95 6.46
C THR A 137 -4.43 -33.76 7.26
N ALA A 138 -3.89 -33.22 8.36
CA ALA A 138 -2.97 -33.94 9.25
C ALA A 138 -3.68 -34.88 10.22
N VAL A 139 -4.96 -34.69 10.53
CA VAL A 139 -5.70 -35.47 11.52
C VAL A 139 -5.66 -37.01 11.26
N PRO A 140 -5.83 -37.50 10.01
CA PRO A 140 -5.77 -38.93 9.73
C PRO A 140 -4.44 -39.62 10.09
N LEU A 141 -3.38 -38.82 10.30
CA LEU A 141 -2.06 -39.35 10.70
C LEU A 141 -1.88 -39.42 12.21
N ALA A 142 -2.90 -39.06 12.99
CA ALA A 142 -2.85 -39.07 14.44
C ALA A 142 -3.06 -40.48 14.99
N ASP A 143 -2.43 -40.76 16.11
CA ASP A 143 -2.65 -42.00 16.90
C ASP A 143 -3.77 -41.87 17.94
N VAL A 144 -3.97 -40.65 18.44
CA VAL A 144 -5.00 -40.33 19.41
C VAL A 144 -5.42 -38.87 19.31
N ILE A 145 -6.71 -38.63 19.58
CA ILE A 145 -7.22 -37.28 19.78
C ILE A 145 -7.52 -37.04 21.24
N LEU A 146 -6.87 -36.05 21.83
CA LEU A 146 -7.27 -35.51 23.12
C LEU A 146 -8.38 -34.48 22.93
N THR A 147 -9.47 -34.61 23.68
CA THR A 147 -10.60 -33.72 23.52
C THR A 147 -11.12 -33.14 24.83
N ASN A 148 -11.43 -31.85 24.76
CA ASN A 148 -12.38 -31.20 25.64
C ASN A 148 -13.65 -30.97 24.81
N PRO A 149 -14.75 -31.70 25.07
CA PRO A 149 -15.89 -31.84 24.16
C PRO A 149 -16.44 -30.51 23.61
N THR A 150 -16.44 -29.47 24.42
CA THR A 150 -17.07 -28.20 24.09
C THR A 150 -16.11 -27.22 23.41
N HIS A 151 -14.78 -27.32 23.63
CA HIS A 151 -13.87 -26.25 23.27
C HIS A 151 -12.67 -26.68 22.46
N TYR A 152 -11.96 -27.75 22.84
CA TYR A 152 -10.62 -28.01 22.27
C TYR A 152 -10.49 -29.46 21.79
N SER A 153 -9.72 -29.65 20.74
CA SER A 153 -9.23 -30.96 20.29
C SER A 153 -7.79 -30.86 19.83
N ILE A 154 -6.97 -31.82 20.22
CA ILE A 154 -5.53 -31.91 19.91
C ILE A 154 -5.29 -33.31 19.35
N ALA A 155 -4.69 -33.38 18.17
CA ALA A 155 -4.28 -34.62 17.53
C ALA A 155 -2.82 -34.89 17.85
N LEU A 156 -2.53 -36.02 18.44
CA LEU A 156 -1.20 -36.44 18.81
C LEU A 156 -0.76 -37.61 17.93
N LYS A 157 0.47 -37.58 17.50
CA LYS A 157 1.17 -38.66 16.81
C LYS A 157 2.34 -39.12 17.67
N TYR A 158 2.57 -40.41 17.75
CA TYR A 158 3.70 -41.00 18.45
C TYR A 158 4.14 -42.31 17.80
N ASP A 159 5.36 -42.33 17.26
CA ASP A 159 6.01 -43.54 16.78
C ASP A 159 7.11 -43.97 17.79
N PRO A 160 6.91 -45.08 18.53
CA PRO A 160 7.89 -45.55 19.51
C PRO A 160 9.28 -45.81 18.93
N ALA A 161 9.39 -46.04 17.60
CA ALA A 161 10.65 -46.35 16.94
C ALA A 161 11.42 -45.12 16.53
N GLN A 162 10.77 -43.97 16.36
CA GLN A 162 11.36 -42.75 15.79
C GLN A 162 11.27 -41.54 16.72
N ASP A 163 10.22 -41.45 17.53
CA ASP A 163 9.93 -40.25 18.30
C ASP A 163 10.36 -40.43 19.77
N MET A 164 11.04 -39.42 20.32
CA MET A 164 11.38 -39.41 21.77
C MET A 164 10.16 -39.10 22.64
N ALA A 165 9.18 -38.39 22.10
CA ALA A 165 7.94 -38.01 22.75
C ALA A 165 6.84 -37.72 21.74
N PRO A 166 5.57 -37.73 22.11
CA PRO A 166 4.44 -37.44 21.23
C PRO A 166 4.50 -36.02 20.67
N VAL A 167 4.10 -35.86 19.40
CA VAL A 167 4.06 -34.60 18.67
C VAL A 167 2.63 -34.19 18.43
N CYS A 168 2.33 -32.91 18.62
CA CYS A 168 1.05 -32.31 18.24
C CYS A 168 1.02 -32.06 16.73
N ILE A 169 0.25 -32.81 15.97
CA ILE A 169 0.15 -32.61 14.50
C ILE A 169 -1.05 -31.77 14.08
N ALA A 170 -2.05 -31.59 14.96
CA ALA A 170 -3.18 -30.70 14.74
C ALA A 170 -3.77 -30.24 16.06
N LYS A 171 -4.18 -28.99 16.17
CA LYS A 171 -4.96 -28.49 17.30
C LYS A 171 -6.05 -27.54 16.81
N GLY A 172 -7.17 -27.50 17.51
CA GLY A 172 -8.30 -26.65 17.14
C GLY A 172 -9.17 -26.27 18.31
N ALA A 173 -9.84 -25.14 18.19
CA ALA A 173 -10.86 -24.67 19.12
C ALA A 173 -12.22 -24.62 18.43
N ASP A 174 -13.27 -24.76 19.20
CA ASP A 174 -14.68 -24.64 18.82
C ASP A 174 -15.02 -25.34 17.49
N HIS A 175 -15.27 -24.62 16.42
CA HIS A 175 -15.61 -25.19 15.12
C HIS A 175 -14.50 -26.07 14.53
N LEU A 176 -13.23 -25.67 14.70
CA LEU A 176 -12.10 -26.47 14.22
C LEU A 176 -11.92 -27.73 15.07
N ALA A 177 -12.10 -27.64 16.40
CA ALA A 177 -12.07 -28.79 17.29
C ALA A 177 -13.15 -29.81 16.92
N ARG A 178 -14.37 -29.35 16.64
CA ARG A 178 -15.45 -30.20 16.15
C ARG A 178 -15.06 -30.89 14.83
N ARG A 179 -14.51 -30.15 13.86
CA ARG A 179 -14.10 -30.74 12.59
C ARG A 179 -12.98 -31.75 12.73
N ILE A 180 -12.03 -31.54 13.66
CA ILE A 180 -11.00 -32.54 14.03
C ILE A 180 -11.63 -33.83 14.52
N ARG A 181 -12.63 -33.74 15.40
CA ARG A 181 -13.32 -34.94 15.95
C ARG A 181 -14.13 -35.70 14.88
N GLU A 182 -14.80 -34.94 13.98
CA GLU A 182 -15.54 -35.55 12.86
C GLU A 182 -14.59 -36.36 11.98
N VAL A 183 -13.46 -35.77 11.56
CA VAL A 183 -12.45 -36.45 10.71
C VAL A 183 -11.80 -37.62 11.49
N ALA A 184 -11.57 -37.47 12.78
CA ALA A 184 -11.06 -38.56 13.61
C ALA A 184 -12.03 -39.75 13.66
N ALA A 185 -13.33 -39.49 13.79
CA ALA A 185 -14.37 -40.54 13.75
C ALA A 185 -14.47 -41.20 12.35
N GLU A 186 -14.33 -40.41 11.25
CA GLU A 186 -14.30 -40.93 9.87
C GLU A 186 -13.13 -41.92 9.63
N HIS A 187 -12.03 -41.77 10.41
CA HIS A 187 -10.80 -42.57 10.24
C HIS A 187 -10.53 -43.53 11.39
N ASP A 188 -11.55 -43.78 12.24
CA ASP A 188 -11.46 -44.70 13.40
C ASP A 188 -10.33 -44.37 14.39
N ILE A 189 -9.98 -43.07 14.53
CA ILE A 189 -8.95 -42.62 15.44
C ILE A 189 -9.55 -42.51 16.87
N PRO A 190 -8.95 -43.16 17.87
CA PRO A 190 -9.45 -43.12 19.25
C PRO A 190 -9.48 -41.68 19.80
N MET A 191 -10.61 -41.29 20.37
CA MET A 191 -10.79 -40.00 21.00
C MET A 191 -10.85 -40.20 22.53
N ILE A 192 -9.99 -39.51 23.25
CA ILE A 192 -9.91 -39.55 24.69
C ILE A 192 -10.32 -38.22 25.28
N GLU A 193 -11.38 -38.23 26.05
CA GLU A 193 -11.82 -37.03 26.78
C GLU A 193 -10.99 -36.88 28.06
N ASN A 194 -10.23 -35.79 28.14
CA ASN A 194 -9.52 -35.31 29.33
C ASN A 194 -9.50 -33.79 29.33
N LYS A 195 -10.52 -33.20 29.94
CA LYS A 195 -10.72 -31.72 29.89
C LYS A 195 -9.54 -30.92 30.41
N PRO A 196 -8.98 -31.20 31.62
CA PRO A 196 -7.87 -30.43 32.17
C PRO A 196 -6.61 -30.53 31.29
N LEU A 197 -6.23 -31.75 30.88
CA LEU A 197 -5.03 -31.99 30.08
C LEU A 197 -5.16 -31.35 28.70
N THR A 198 -6.29 -31.49 28.03
CA THR A 198 -6.51 -30.93 26.71
C THR A 198 -6.42 -29.41 26.75
N ARG A 199 -6.93 -28.74 27.79
CA ARG A 199 -6.85 -27.30 27.95
C ARG A 199 -5.42 -26.84 28.18
N MET A 200 -4.68 -27.46 29.08
CA MET A 200 -3.28 -27.12 29.34
C MET A 200 -2.42 -27.28 28.10
N LEU A 201 -2.50 -28.42 27.44
CA LEU A 201 -1.74 -28.65 26.21
C LEU A 201 -2.11 -27.70 25.08
N TYR A 202 -3.39 -27.33 24.95
CA TYR A 202 -3.81 -26.39 23.91
C TYR A 202 -3.15 -25.03 24.05
N ASP A 203 -2.97 -24.54 25.27
CA ASP A 203 -2.37 -23.23 25.56
C ASP A 203 -0.83 -23.28 25.50
N GLU A 204 -0.20 -24.43 25.80
CA GLU A 204 1.24 -24.56 25.94
C GLU A 204 1.98 -24.99 24.67
N ILE A 205 1.32 -25.75 23.77
CA ILE A 205 1.99 -26.31 22.59
C ILE A 205 1.41 -25.79 21.29
N ASP A 206 2.26 -25.63 20.29
CA ASP A 206 1.84 -25.35 18.91
C ASP A 206 1.87 -26.62 18.04
N VAL A 207 1.29 -26.51 16.82
CA VAL A 207 1.35 -27.60 15.83
C VAL A 207 2.81 -27.86 15.47
N ASP A 208 3.15 -29.13 15.27
CA ASP A 208 4.49 -29.67 15.02
C ASP A 208 5.45 -29.56 16.23
N GLN A 209 4.94 -29.29 17.43
CA GLN A 209 5.75 -29.30 18.65
C GLN A 209 5.58 -30.58 19.45
N VAL A 210 6.66 -30.95 20.13
CA VAL A 210 6.71 -32.04 21.07
C VAL A 210 6.02 -31.63 22.38
N ILE A 211 5.33 -32.57 23.02
CA ILE A 211 4.66 -32.34 24.32
C ILE A 211 5.71 -32.00 25.39
N PRO A 212 5.44 -30.99 26.26
CA PRO A 212 6.29 -30.68 27.40
C PRO A 212 6.48 -31.82 28.35
N VAL A 213 7.68 -31.96 28.92
CA VAL A 213 8.04 -33.03 29.86
C VAL A 213 7.08 -33.14 31.06
N ALA A 214 6.54 -31.99 31.49
CA ALA A 214 5.58 -31.92 32.60
C ALA A 214 4.31 -32.79 32.39
N HIS A 215 3.95 -33.09 31.14
CA HIS A 215 2.75 -33.84 30.78
C HIS A 215 3.03 -35.24 30.23
N TRP A 216 4.29 -35.66 30.16
CA TRP A 216 4.69 -36.92 29.56
C TRP A 216 4.02 -38.13 30.24
N GLU A 217 4.00 -38.16 31.57
CA GLU A 217 3.46 -39.29 32.32
C GLU A 217 1.99 -39.55 31.95
N ILE A 218 1.16 -38.52 32.01
CA ILE A 218 -0.30 -38.64 31.72
C ILE A 218 -0.52 -38.98 30.24
N VAL A 219 0.23 -38.37 29.34
CA VAL A 219 0.09 -38.63 27.91
C VAL A 219 0.62 -40.01 27.55
N ALA A 220 1.69 -40.49 28.15
CA ALA A 220 2.19 -41.86 27.97
C ALA A 220 1.20 -42.90 28.42
N GLU A 221 0.51 -42.67 29.54
CA GLU A 221 -0.58 -43.55 29.99
C GLU A 221 -1.73 -43.61 28.97
N ILE A 222 -2.13 -42.45 28.41
CA ILE A 222 -3.18 -42.37 27.40
C ILE A 222 -2.75 -43.10 26.11
N ILE A 223 -1.55 -42.89 25.65
CA ILE A 223 -1.04 -43.56 24.45
C ILE A 223 -0.93 -45.07 24.67
N SER A 224 -0.40 -45.50 25.81
CA SER A 224 -0.36 -46.93 26.16
C SER A 224 -1.74 -47.54 26.16
N PHE A 225 -2.72 -46.86 26.72
CA PHE A 225 -4.13 -47.30 26.72
C PHE A 225 -4.68 -47.44 25.28
N VAL A 226 -4.38 -46.47 24.40
CA VAL A 226 -4.80 -46.50 23.00
C VAL A 226 -4.13 -47.66 22.24
N PHE A 227 -2.83 -47.92 22.46
CA PHE A 227 -2.15 -49.07 21.86
C PHE A 227 -2.71 -50.42 22.37
N ASP A 228 -3.04 -50.50 23.64
CA ASP A 228 -3.67 -51.69 24.20
C ASP A 228 -5.08 -51.93 23.60
N LEU A 229 -5.85 -50.86 23.37
CA LEU A 229 -7.13 -50.92 22.64
C LEU A 229 -6.98 -51.44 21.21
N ARG A 230 -5.98 -50.94 20.46
CA ARG A 230 -5.71 -51.43 19.11
C ARG A 230 -5.30 -52.89 19.08
N ASN A 231 -4.66 -53.39 20.14
CA ASN A 231 -4.24 -54.77 20.29
C ASN A 231 -5.31 -55.66 20.97
N ASN A 232 -6.54 -55.19 21.09
CA ASN A 232 -7.68 -55.92 21.71
C ASN A 232 -7.44 -56.35 23.18
N LYS A 233 -6.56 -55.63 23.91
CA LYS A 233 -6.35 -55.87 25.33
C LYS A 233 -7.31 -55.01 26.16
N LYS A 234 -8.02 -55.65 27.08
CA LYS A 234 -8.92 -54.96 28.02
C LYS A 234 -8.10 -54.25 29.10
N ARG A 235 -8.02 -52.93 29.02
CA ARG A 235 -7.42 -52.07 30.05
C ARG A 235 -8.42 -50.97 30.44
N ALA A 236 -8.43 -50.59 31.70
CA ALA A 236 -9.22 -49.43 32.14
C ALA A 236 -8.62 -48.14 31.65
N ALA A 237 -9.45 -47.16 31.34
CA ALA A 237 -8.98 -45.82 30.93
C ALA A 237 -8.20 -45.17 32.08
N PRO A 238 -7.16 -44.36 31.78
CA PRO A 238 -6.40 -43.63 32.79
C PRO A 238 -7.28 -42.68 33.62
N GLN A 239 -6.82 -42.36 34.83
CA GLN A 239 -7.58 -41.50 35.74
C GLN A 239 -7.93 -40.16 35.08
N GLY A 240 -9.20 -39.74 35.20
CA GLY A 240 -9.68 -38.48 34.60
C GLY A 240 -9.84 -38.51 33.07
N SER A 241 -9.66 -39.71 32.45
CA SER A 241 -9.79 -39.90 31.01
C SER A 241 -10.93 -40.86 30.70
N THR A 242 -11.72 -40.56 29.66
CA THR A 242 -12.80 -41.42 29.16
C THR A 242 -12.66 -41.62 27.65
N LEU A 243 -12.82 -42.86 27.20
CA LEU A 243 -12.90 -43.19 25.78
C LEU A 243 -14.21 -42.63 25.21
N ARG A 244 -14.11 -41.92 24.12
CA ARG A 244 -15.27 -41.34 23.47
C ARG A 244 -15.42 -41.91 22.05
N THR A 245 -16.63 -42.36 21.76
CA THR A 245 -17.00 -42.92 20.45
C THR A 245 -17.72 -41.86 19.59
N ASP A 246 -18.32 -40.87 20.22
CA ASP A 246 -19.12 -39.85 19.55
C ASP A 246 -18.30 -38.56 19.29
N PRO A 247 -18.38 -37.97 18.10
CA PRO A 247 -17.71 -36.71 17.77
C PRO A 247 -18.40 -35.47 18.40
N TYR A 248 -19.57 -35.62 19.00
CA TYR A 248 -20.42 -34.54 19.53
C TYR A 248 -20.46 -34.49 21.06
#